data_a1ea79294dbf8a63b764f8367fe4ee46
#
_entry.id   a1ea79294dbf8a63b764f8367fe4ee46
#
_cell.length_a   1.000
_cell.length_b   1.000
_cell.length_c   1.000
_cell.angle_alpha   90.00
_cell.angle_beta   90.00
_cell.angle_gamma   90.00
#
_symmetry.space_group_name_H-M   'P 1'
#
loop_
_entity.id
_entity.type
_entity.pdbx_description
1 polymer ?
#
loop_
_entity_poly.entity_id
_entity_poly.type
_entity_poly.pdbx_seq_one_letter_code
_entity_poly.pdbx_strand_id
1 'polypeptide(L)'
;DSPSTIAIMMLKYLTXLPLFFTSILAQSALSYPSFPNTSTLDPHQTPNYTFDELYNLTNRFLQNHMYPNNIAQSLAINSTLLSDDVLGRVDATRDYAGRELNTEYLFGLFANIALNPDAFTLLGYPINYTFTRFLGIGNVVSFAAIIEYKLPVTGTTIPQELDFWVTYNDKGEISQYDGNFRYLQWQLTSTIASIAKAQNLSSSASLLPILHAKLANSICETATTFCNGTNLQYANQQACENHLFNETRFGDGWEWGMDTVSCRMNMVPLRPDVHCEHIGPSGGGMCVDDRTYVGNLEEEYFVNTPFLAPGLEGGVH
;
A
#
# COMPACT_ATOMS: atom_id res chain seq x y z
N ASP A 1 -37.06 31.52 36.60
CA ASP A 1 -36.24 31.31 35.40
C ASP A 1 -37.02 30.42 34.45
N SER A 2 -37.52 30.99 33.41
CA SER A 2 -38.51 30.44 32.50
C SER A 2 -37.87 29.69 31.32
N PRO A 3 -38.37 28.50 30.94
CA PRO A 3 -37.80 27.72 29.83
C PRO A 3 -38.14 28.21 28.44
N SER A 4 -38.68 29.42 28.30
CA SER A 4 -39.20 29.86 27.01
C SER A 4 -38.20 30.57 26.09
N THR A 5 -36.96 30.80 26.54
CA THR A 5 -36.01 31.61 25.75
C THR A 5 -35.14 30.76 24.81
N ILE A 6 -35.01 29.45 25.07
CA ILE A 6 -34.18 28.57 24.24
C ILE A 6 -34.92 28.07 22.99
N ALA A 7 -36.24 27.96 23.07
CA ALA A 7 -37.06 27.47 21.93
C ALA A 7 -37.20 28.50 20.80
N ILE A 8 -37.01 29.78 21.09
CA ILE A 8 -37.19 30.83 20.08
C ILE A 8 -35.91 31.07 19.27
N MET A 9 -34.74 30.68 19.80
CA MET A 9 -33.48 30.83 19.07
C MET A 9 -33.22 29.74 18.04
N MET A 10 -33.85 28.57 18.20
CA MET A 10 -33.68 27.48 17.22
C MET A 10 -34.59 27.58 16.01
N LEU A 11 -35.66 28.39 16.10
CA LEU A 11 -36.59 28.51 14.98
C LEU A 11 -36.17 29.57 13.93
N LYS A 12 -35.16 30.39 14.25
CA LYS A 12 -34.65 31.40 13.30
C LYS A 12 -33.60 30.89 12.32
N TYR A 13 -33.09 29.67 12.53
CA TYR A 13 -32.05 29.12 11.64
C TYR A 13 -32.59 28.04 10.68
N LEU A 14 -33.93 27.76 10.76
CA LEU A 14 -34.48 26.72 9.89
C LEU A 14 -35.10 27.26 8.59
N THR A 15 -35.05 28.55 8.36
CA THR A 15 -35.68 29.14 7.17
C THR A 15 -34.72 29.44 6.00
N UNK A 16 -33.70 28.99 6.12
CA UNK A 16 -32.82 29.31 5.17
C UNK A 16 -32.33 28.17 4.41
N LEU A 17 -32.81 27.21 4.65
CA LEU A 17 -32.22 26.05 3.98
C LEU A 17 -33.00 25.45 2.80
N PRO A 18 -33.89 26.12 2.13
CA PRO A 18 -34.55 25.46 1.00
C PRO A 18 -33.95 25.73 -0.38
N LEU A 19 -32.87 26.48 -0.50
CA LEU A 19 -32.39 26.84 -1.85
C LEU A 19 -31.20 26.05 -2.37
N PHE A 20 -30.65 25.12 -1.58
CA PHE A 20 -29.47 24.34 -2.04
C PHE A 20 -29.78 22.88 -2.39
N PHE A 21 -31.01 22.42 -2.27
CA PHE A 21 -31.34 21.01 -2.52
C PHE A 21 -31.94 20.71 -3.89
N THR A 22 -32.14 21.72 -4.72
CA THR A 22 -32.80 21.49 -6.01
C THR A 22 -31.81 21.27 -7.19
N SER A 23 -30.51 21.41 -6.97
CA SER A 23 -29.53 21.22 -8.06
C SER A 23 -28.82 19.87 -8.03
N ILE A 24 -29.13 18.98 -7.06
CA ILE A 24 -28.45 17.69 -6.94
C ILE A 24 -29.25 16.54 -7.59
N LEU A 25 -30.47 16.81 -8.08
CA LEU A 25 -31.31 15.75 -8.65
C LEU A 25 -31.23 15.61 -10.17
N ALA A 26 -30.23 16.24 -10.79
CA ALA A 26 -29.97 16.01 -12.23
C ALA A 26 -28.67 15.20 -12.42
N GLN A 27 -28.34 14.32 -11.47
CA GLN A 27 -27.35 13.28 -11.77
C GLN A 27 -28.04 12.30 -12.72
N SER A 28 -27.57 12.30 -13.97
CA SER A 28 -27.86 11.25 -14.91
C SER A 28 -27.68 9.91 -14.19
N ALA A 29 -28.70 9.11 -14.17
CA ALA A 29 -28.62 7.76 -13.65
C ALA A 29 -27.40 7.10 -14.30
N LEU A 30 -26.40 6.76 -13.50
CA LEU A 30 -25.28 5.98 -13.98
C LEU A 30 -25.88 4.71 -14.62
N SER A 31 -25.85 4.66 -15.94
CA SER A 31 -26.27 3.45 -16.65
C SER A 31 -25.15 2.44 -16.47
N TYR A 32 -25.27 1.59 -15.46
CA TYR A 32 -24.37 0.45 -15.35
C TYR A 32 -24.48 -0.38 -16.63
N PRO A 33 -23.35 -0.74 -17.22
CA PRO A 33 -23.40 -1.64 -18.38
C PRO A 33 -24.17 -2.90 -17.98
N SER A 34 -25.09 -3.34 -18.82
CA SER A 34 -25.77 -4.61 -18.62
C SER A 34 -24.75 -5.72 -18.74
N PHE A 35 -24.47 -6.43 -17.65
CA PHE A 35 -23.56 -7.56 -17.70
C PHE A 35 -24.08 -8.58 -18.70
N PRO A 36 -23.25 -9.04 -19.64
CA PRO A 36 -23.67 -10.10 -20.53
C PRO A 36 -24.05 -11.33 -19.74
N ASN A 37 -24.97 -12.10 -20.28
CA ASN A 37 -25.46 -13.33 -19.64
C ASN A 37 -24.24 -14.23 -19.39
N THR A 38 -23.94 -14.49 -18.13
CA THR A 38 -22.70 -15.15 -17.67
C THR A 38 -22.57 -16.63 -18.10
N SER A 39 -23.50 -17.11 -18.89
CA SER A 39 -23.45 -18.51 -19.37
C SER A 39 -22.35 -18.75 -20.41
N THR A 40 -21.61 -17.72 -20.80
CA THR A 40 -20.51 -17.87 -21.78
C THR A 40 -19.25 -17.16 -21.30
N LEU A 41 -18.67 -17.65 -20.19
CA LEU A 41 -17.27 -17.38 -19.93
C LEU A 41 -16.50 -17.88 -21.15
N ASP A 42 -15.66 -17.04 -21.71
CA ASP A 42 -14.90 -17.39 -22.91
C ASP A 42 -14.10 -18.69 -22.66
N PRO A 43 -14.43 -19.80 -23.34
CA PRO A 43 -13.68 -21.03 -23.14
C PRO A 43 -12.23 -20.93 -23.64
N HIS A 44 -11.88 -19.85 -24.29
CA HIS A 44 -10.54 -19.63 -24.82
C HIS A 44 -9.70 -18.71 -23.93
N GLN A 45 -10.21 -18.29 -22.78
CA GLN A 45 -9.39 -17.54 -21.83
C GLN A 45 -8.28 -18.48 -21.31
N THR A 46 -7.09 -18.28 -21.81
CA THR A 46 -5.91 -19.06 -21.44
C THR A 46 -4.92 -18.18 -20.70
N PRO A 47 -4.34 -18.70 -19.62
CA PRO A 47 -4.60 -20.02 -19.05
C PRO A 47 -5.95 -20.09 -18.33
N ASN A 48 -6.54 -21.26 -18.29
CA ASN A 48 -7.83 -21.51 -17.64
C ASN A 48 -7.63 -22.51 -16.50
N TYR A 49 -7.28 -21.99 -15.33
CA TYR A 49 -6.98 -22.77 -14.14
C TYR A 49 -8.26 -23.20 -13.43
N THR A 50 -8.23 -24.36 -12.80
CA THR A 50 -9.28 -24.76 -11.86
C THR A 50 -9.20 -23.92 -10.59
N PHE A 51 -10.27 -23.90 -9.81
CA PHE A 51 -10.31 -23.21 -8.51
C PHE A 51 -9.17 -23.69 -7.60
N ASP A 52 -8.95 -25.02 -7.55
CA ASP A 52 -7.91 -25.58 -6.68
C ASP A 52 -6.50 -25.17 -7.11
N GLU A 53 -6.26 -25.10 -8.42
CA GLU A 53 -4.97 -24.61 -8.93
C GLU A 53 -4.75 -23.14 -8.56
N LEU A 54 -5.75 -22.30 -8.75
CA LEU A 54 -5.67 -20.88 -8.38
C LEU A 54 -5.45 -20.72 -6.87
N TYR A 55 -6.17 -21.51 -6.06
CA TYR A 55 -5.98 -21.48 -4.61
C TYR A 55 -4.54 -21.87 -4.25
N ASN A 56 -4.01 -22.93 -4.86
CA ASN A 56 -2.67 -23.42 -4.57
C ASN A 56 -1.60 -22.42 -5.02
N LEU A 57 -1.77 -21.76 -6.17
CA LEU A 57 -0.86 -20.72 -6.66
C LEU A 57 -0.83 -19.53 -5.68
N THR A 58 -1.99 -19.07 -5.26
CA THR A 58 -2.11 -17.94 -4.32
C THR A 58 -1.57 -18.30 -2.94
N ASN A 59 -1.88 -19.52 -2.48
CA ASN A 59 -1.37 -20.01 -1.19
C ASN A 59 0.16 -20.12 -1.23
N ARG A 60 0.73 -20.61 -2.34
CA ARG A 60 2.19 -20.64 -2.54
C ARG A 60 2.81 -19.25 -2.45
N PHE A 61 2.17 -18.26 -3.08
CA PHE A 61 2.64 -16.86 -3.00
C PHE A 61 2.63 -16.39 -1.55
N LEU A 62 1.51 -16.55 -0.82
CA LEU A 62 1.43 -16.08 0.57
C LEU A 62 2.41 -16.83 1.49
N GLN A 63 2.59 -18.14 1.32
CA GLN A 63 3.58 -18.90 2.09
C GLN A 63 4.99 -18.35 1.90
N ASN A 64 5.32 -17.93 0.66
CA ASN A 64 6.63 -17.37 0.36
C ASN A 64 6.75 -15.91 0.77
N HIS A 65 5.64 -15.20 0.95
CA HIS A 65 5.64 -13.86 1.50
C HIS A 65 5.94 -13.86 3.01
N MET A 66 5.59 -14.92 3.72
CA MET A 66 5.80 -15.03 5.17
C MET A 66 7.29 -15.23 5.52
N TYR A 67 7.71 -14.59 6.62
CA TYR A 67 9.01 -14.84 7.24
C TYR A 67 9.03 -16.26 7.83
N PRO A 68 10.09 -17.06 7.67
CA PRO A 68 11.36 -16.71 7.04
C PRO A 68 11.46 -17.02 5.52
N ASN A 69 10.40 -17.52 4.89
CA ASN A 69 10.45 -17.95 3.49
C ASN A 69 10.76 -16.77 2.54
N ASN A 70 10.32 -15.56 2.88
CA ASN A 70 10.56 -14.36 2.07
C ASN A 70 12.04 -14.01 1.95
N ILE A 71 12.91 -14.52 2.84
CA ILE A 71 14.36 -14.34 2.74
C ILE A 71 14.89 -14.98 1.45
N ALA A 72 14.44 -16.19 1.14
CA ALA A 72 14.88 -16.90 -0.07
C ALA A 72 14.43 -16.16 -1.34
N GLN A 73 13.22 -15.59 -1.33
CA GLN A 73 12.72 -14.80 -2.47
C GLN A 73 13.53 -13.51 -2.63
N SER A 74 13.81 -12.82 -1.53
CA SER A 74 14.61 -11.60 -1.52
C SER A 74 16.02 -11.84 -2.08
N LEU A 75 16.66 -12.90 -1.63
CA LEU A 75 18.03 -13.27 -2.07
C LEU A 75 18.08 -13.68 -3.55
N ALA A 76 16.98 -14.18 -4.08
CA ALA A 76 16.89 -14.55 -5.50
C ALA A 76 16.88 -13.30 -6.41
N ILE A 77 16.46 -12.14 -5.89
CA ILE A 77 16.31 -10.85 -6.61
C ILE A 77 15.21 -10.91 -7.67
N ASN A 78 15.11 -12.02 -8.39
CA ASN A 78 14.12 -12.25 -9.45
C ASN A 78 13.29 -13.49 -9.08
N SER A 79 12.28 -13.29 -8.22
CA SER A 79 11.41 -14.38 -7.77
C SER A 79 10.65 -15.03 -8.93
N THR A 80 10.74 -16.33 -9.05
CA THR A 80 10.00 -17.10 -10.06
C THR A 80 8.52 -17.25 -9.74
N LEU A 81 8.03 -16.62 -8.68
CA LEU A 81 6.60 -16.50 -8.42
C LEU A 81 5.96 -15.39 -9.28
N LEU A 82 6.80 -14.53 -9.89
CA LEU A 82 6.39 -13.36 -10.65
C LEU A 82 6.88 -13.50 -12.10
N SER A 83 6.08 -13.06 -13.06
CA SER A 83 6.51 -13.00 -14.47
C SER A 83 7.59 -11.93 -14.66
N ASP A 84 8.37 -12.04 -15.75
CA ASP A 84 9.42 -11.05 -16.06
C ASP A 84 8.85 -9.64 -16.21
N ASP A 85 7.65 -9.54 -16.76
CA ASP A 85 6.97 -8.29 -17.08
C ASP A 85 5.83 -7.96 -16.10
N VAL A 86 5.88 -8.50 -14.88
CA VAL A 86 4.82 -8.30 -13.90
C VAL A 86 4.53 -6.82 -13.66
N LEU A 87 3.24 -6.48 -13.58
CA LEU A 87 2.76 -5.15 -13.21
C LEU A 87 2.07 -5.24 -11.86
N GLY A 88 2.56 -4.49 -10.89
CA GLY A 88 1.99 -4.47 -9.54
C GLY A 88 1.57 -3.07 -9.14
N ARG A 89 0.41 -2.98 -8.51
CA ARG A 89 -0.07 -1.74 -7.89
C ARG A 89 -0.42 -2.00 -6.43
N VAL A 90 -0.04 -1.07 -5.57
CA VAL A 90 -0.50 -1.07 -4.17
C VAL A 90 -1.01 0.34 -3.85
N ASP A 91 -2.27 0.42 -3.46
CA ASP A 91 -3.00 1.68 -3.30
C ASP A 91 -2.29 2.73 -2.46
N ALA A 92 -1.70 2.31 -1.36
CA ALA A 92 -1.04 3.20 -0.38
C ALA A 92 0.34 3.67 -0.85
N THR A 93 0.97 2.93 -1.77
CA THR A 93 2.35 3.20 -2.22
C THR A 93 2.37 3.56 -3.70
N ARG A 94 2.82 2.68 -4.58
CA ARG A 94 3.10 3.01 -5.98
C ARG A 94 2.78 1.84 -6.91
N ASP A 95 3.05 2.06 -8.16
CA ASP A 95 3.06 1.06 -9.22
C ASP A 95 4.48 0.53 -9.38
N TYR A 96 4.59 -0.77 -9.65
CA TYR A 96 5.87 -1.50 -9.69
C TYR A 96 5.91 -2.35 -10.96
N ALA A 97 6.80 -2.05 -11.89
CA ALA A 97 6.90 -2.78 -13.14
C ALA A 97 8.16 -3.65 -13.15
N GLY A 98 8.00 -4.90 -13.59
CA GLY A 98 9.09 -5.85 -13.76
C GLY A 98 9.40 -6.69 -12.52
N ARG A 99 9.95 -7.86 -12.79
CA ARG A 99 10.15 -8.92 -11.77
C ARG A 99 11.03 -8.46 -10.61
N GLU A 100 12.15 -7.80 -10.91
CA GLU A 100 13.13 -7.43 -9.88
C GLU A 100 12.53 -6.47 -8.85
N LEU A 101 11.92 -5.37 -9.32
CA LEU A 101 11.35 -4.36 -8.44
C LEU A 101 10.21 -4.94 -7.60
N ASN A 102 9.35 -5.77 -8.22
CA ASN A 102 8.26 -6.44 -7.51
C ASN A 102 8.76 -7.48 -6.51
N THR A 103 9.86 -8.19 -6.82
CA THR A 103 10.48 -9.13 -5.87
C THR A 103 10.97 -8.37 -4.64
N GLU A 104 11.64 -7.25 -4.88
CA GLU A 104 12.18 -6.43 -3.80
C GLU A 104 11.04 -5.86 -2.94
N TYR A 105 9.99 -5.34 -3.56
CA TYR A 105 8.86 -4.75 -2.84
C TYR A 105 8.06 -5.81 -2.07
N LEU A 106 7.67 -6.91 -2.73
CA LEU A 106 6.80 -7.92 -2.11
C LEU A 106 7.52 -8.79 -1.09
N PHE A 107 8.81 -9.01 -1.23
CA PHE A 107 9.57 -9.93 -0.37
C PHE A 107 10.73 -9.24 0.34
N GLY A 108 11.55 -8.50 -0.39
CA GLY A 108 12.78 -7.89 0.12
C GLY A 108 12.54 -6.90 1.25
N LEU A 109 11.56 -6.02 1.08
CA LEU A 109 11.17 -5.04 2.09
C LEU A 109 10.97 -5.73 3.46
N PHE A 110 10.15 -6.76 3.48
CA PHE A 110 9.76 -7.44 4.72
C PHE A 110 10.85 -8.36 5.26
N ALA A 111 11.60 -9.02 4.37
CA ALA A 111 12.74 -9.86 4.76
C ALA A 111 13.81 -9.00 5.46
N ASN A 112 14.11 -7.84 4.90
CA ASN A 112 15.15 -6.96 5.43
C ASN A 112 14.74 -6.33 6.78
N ILE A 113 13.45 -6.04 6.97
CA ILE A 113 12.95 -5.60 8.28
C ILE A 113 13.20 -6.70 9.34
N ALA A 114 12.91 -7.95 9.00
CA ALA A 114 13.13 -9.07 9.92
C ALA A 114 14.61 -9.31 10.23
N LEU A 115 15.49 -9.11 9.24
CA LEU A 115 16.93 -9.32 9.37
C LEU A 115 17.64 -8.17 10.08
N ASN A 116 17.02 -6.98 10.16
CA ASN A 116 17.60 -5.79 10.78
C ASN A 116 16.66 -5.25 11.87
N PRO A 117 16.41 -6.04 12.93
CA PRO A 117 15.38 -5.68 13.92
C PRO A 117 15.72 -4.43 14.75
N ASP A 118 16.96 -3.99 14.72
CA ASP A 118 17.40 -2.79 15.43
C ASP A 118 17.17 -1.50 14.64
N ALA A 119 16.92 -1.60 13.33
CA ALA A 119 16.61 -0.45 12.49
C ALA A 119 15.20 0.07 12.84
N PHE A 120 15.08 1.37 13.06
CA PHE A 120 13.80 1.94 13.47
C PHE A 120 12.86 2.04 12.27
N THR A 121 11.72 1.38 12.38
CA THR A 121 10.65 1.39 11.37
C THR A 121 9.29 1.22 12.04
N LEU A 122 8.24 1.72 11.41
CA LEU A 122 6.85 1.47 11.81
C LEU A 122 6.25 0.27 11.08
N LEU A 123 7.01 -0.32 10.15
CA LEU A 123 6.58 -1.52 9.43
C LEU A 123 6.87 -2.77 10.25
N GLY A 124 6.03 -3.78 10.05
CA GLY A 124 6.29 -5.13 10.54
C GLY A 124 6.70 -6.06 9.41
N TYR A 125 7.11 -7.26 9.76
CA TYR A 125 7.33 -8.33 8.80
C TYR A 125 6.27 -9.42 8.98
N PRO A 126 5.79 -10.05 7.89
CA PRO A 126 4.67 -10.99 7.96
C PRO A 126 5.11 -12.33 8.54
N ILE A 127 4.33 -12.85 9.50
CA ILE A 127 4.65 -14.11 10.19
C ILE A 127 3.57 -15.18 10.03
N ASN A 128 2.34 -14.77 9.68
CA ASN A 128 1.21 -15.69 9.55
C ASN A 128 0.13 -15.03 8.68
N TYR A 129 -0.75 -15.85 8.08
CA TYR A 129 -1.88 -15.33 7.31
C TYR A 129 -3.08 -16.26 7.40
N THR A 130 -4.25 -15.69 7.18
CA THR A 130 -5.53 -16.41 7.10
C THR A 130 -6.34 -15.81 5.96
N PHE A 131 -6.74 -16.63 4.99
CA PHE A 131 -7.70 -16.19 3.96
C PHE A 131 -9.05 -15.90 4.61
N THR A 132 -9.61 -14.74 4.31
CA THR A 132 -10.97 -14.37 4.73
C THR A 132 -11.95 -14.43 3.57
N ARG A 133 -11.47 -14.24 2.34
CA ARG A 133 -12.26 -14.31 1.11
C ARG A 133 -11.38 -14.88 0.00
N PHE A 134 -11.98 -15.64 -0.92
CA PHE A 134 -11.25 -16.17 -2.07
C PHE A 134 -12.23 -16.48 -3.19
N LEU A 135 -11.95 -15.98 -4.37
CA LEU A 135 -12.68 -16.27 -5.60
C LEU A 135 -11.67 -16.38 -6.74
N GLY A 136 -11.76 -17.46 -7.51
CA GLY A 136 -10.87 -17.68 -8.65
C GLY A 136 -11.65 -18.14 -9.86
N ILE A 137 -11.33 -17.57 -11.04
CA ILE A 137 -11.95 -17.96 -12.30
C ILE A 137 -10.98 -17.68 -13.47
N GLY A 138 -10.86 -18.62 -14.40
CA GLY A 138 -9.93 -18.47 -15.51
C GLY A 138 -8.49 -18.42 -15.01
N ASN A 139 -7.86 -17.29 -15.16
CA ASN A 139 -6.52 -17.04 -14.61
C ASN A 139 -6.52 -15.91 -13.56
N VAL A 140 -7.70 -15.49 -13.10
CA VAL A 140 -7.87 -14.36 -12.21
C VAL A 140 -8.28 -14.84 -10.82
N VAL A 141 -7.69 -14.23 -9.80
CA VAL A 141 -8.07 -14.46 -8.40
C VAL A 141 -8.38 -13.10 -7.76
N SER A 142 -9.47 -13.07 -7.00
CA SER A 142 -9.72 -12.01 -6.02
C SER A 142 -9.70 -12.65 -4.64
N PHE A 143 -8.90 -12.11 -3.72
CA PHE A 143 -8.86 -12.65 -2.37
C PHE A 143 -8.64 -11.55 -1.33
N ALA A 144 -9.02 -11.88 -0.10
CA ALA A 144 -8.63 -11.09 1.07
C ALA A 144 -7.96 -12.02 2.08
N ALA A 145 -6.94 -11.52 2.73
CA ALA A 145 -6.24 -12.25 3.80
C ALA A 145 -5.91 -11.30 4.94
N ILE A 146 -6.06 -11.79 6.16
CA ILE A 146 -5.49 -11.14 7.33
C ILE A 146 -4.07 -11.66 7.47
N ILE A 147 -3.11 -10.75 7.40
CA ILE A 147 -1.68 -11.05 7.62
C ILE A 147 -1.28 -10.51 8.99
N GLU A 148 -0.61 -11.33 9.76
CA GLU A 148 -0.06 -10.94 11.06
C GLU A 148 1.36 -10.43 10.87
N TYR A 149 1.58 -9.15 11.19
CA TYR A 149 2.89 -8.51 11.07
C TYR A 149 3.52 -8.37 12.46
N LYS A 150 4.74 -8.88 12.61
CA LYS A 150 5.56 -8.68 13.81
C LYS A 150 6.25 -7.34 13.71
N LEU A 151 6.00 -6.45 14.68
CA LEU A 151 6.62 -5.10 14.73
C LEU A 151 7.92 -5.16 15.54
N PRO A 152 9.09 -4.91 14.94
CA PRO A 152 10.33 -4.89 15.72
C PRO A 152 10.32 -3.84 16.82
N VAL A 153 9.77 -2.67 16.55
CA VAL A 153 9.78 -1.52 17.46
C VAL A 153 9.10 -1.79 18.80
N THR A 154 8.10 -2.69 18.84
CA THR A 154 7.38 -3.04 20.07
C THR A 154 7.50 -4.51 20.45
N GLY A 155 7.95 -5.36 19.54
CA GLY A 155 7.94 -6.81 19.71
C GLY A 155 6.53 -7.42 19.65
N THR A 156 5.50 -6.63 19.33
CA THR A 156 4.11 -7.09 19.27
C THR A 156 3.73 -7.50 17.85
N THR A 157 2.59 -8.16 17.72
CA THR A 157 2.01 -8.54 16.42
C THR A 157 0.77 -7.70 16.18
N ILE A 158 0.60 -7.25 14.93
CA ILE A 158 -0.57 -6.49 14.52
C ILE A 158 -1.17 -7.14 13.27
N PRO A 159 -2.49 -7.38 13.23
CA PRO A 159 -3.13 -7.89 12.02
C PRO A 159 -3.41 -6.77 11.04
N GLN A 160 -3.28 -7.08 9.75
CA GLN A 160 -3.63 -6.18 8.64
C GLN A 160 -4.38 -6.98 7.58
N GLU A 161 -5.58 -6.55 7.24
CA GLU A 161 -6.33 -7.18 6.15
C GLU A 161 -5.89 -6.53 4.83
N LEU A 162 -5.57 -7.39 3.85
CA LEU A 162 -5.23 -7.00 2.49
C LEU A 162 -6.23 -7.60 1.52
N ASP A 163 -6.68 -6.79 0.59
CA ASP A 163 -7.52 -7.22 -0.55
C ASP A 163 -6.65 -7.19 -1.80
N PHE A 164 -6.71 -8.27 -2.60
CA PHE A 164 -5.91 -8.39 -3.82
C PHE A 164 -6.75 -8.87 -4.99
N TRP A 165 -6.42 -8.33 -6.17
CA TRP A 165 -6.74 -8.90 -7.47
C TRP A 165 -5.41 -9.35 -8.09
N VAL A 166 -5.39 -10.56 -8.64
CA VAL A 166 -4.16 -11.16 -9.17
C VAL A 166 -4.49 -11.90 -10.45
N THR A 167 -3.61 -11.80 -11.46
CA THR A 167 -3.68 -12.68 -12.64
C THR A 167 -2.43 -13.56 -12.70
N TYR A 168 -2.62 -14.76 -13.23
CA TYR A 168 -1.55 -15.74 -13.42
C TYR A 168 -1.35 -16.01 -14.91
N ASN A 169 -0.08 -16.12 -15.34
CA ASN A 169 0.26 -16.52 -16.70
C ASN A 169 0.25 -18.08 -16.82
N ASP A 170 0.57 -18.59 -18.01
CA ASP A 170 0.56 -20.04 -18.31
C ASP A 170 1.61 -20.85 -17.51
N LYS A 171 2.55 -20.18 -16.87
CA LYS A 171 3.57 -20.83 -16.02
C LYS A 171 3.16 -20.83 -14.54
N GLY A 172 2.02 -20.24 -14.20
CA GLY A 172 1.58 -20.07 -12.81
C GLY A 172 2.36 -18.98 -12.07
N GLU A 173 2.92 -18.03 -12.80
CA GLU A 173 3.57 -16.84 -12.25
C GLU A 173 2.54 -15.70 -12.19
N ILE A 174 2.62 -14.86 -11.18
CA ILE A 174 1.79 -13.65 -11.09
C ILE A 174 2.24 -12.69 -12.21
N SER A 175 1.31 -12.34 -13.08
CA SER A 175 1.56 -11.43 -14.20
C SER A 175 1.08 -10.00 -13.92
N GLN A 176 -0.01 -9.86 -13.16
CA GLN A 176 -0.47 -8.54 -12.71
C GLN A 176 -1.13 -8.68 -11.34
N TYR A 177 -1.01 -7.65 -10.50
CA TYR A 177 -1.73 -7.63 -9.23
C TYR A 177 -2.07 -6.21 -8.82
N ASP A 178 -3.22 -6.08 -8.16
CA ASP A 178 -3.70 -4.83 -7.54
C ASP A 178 -4.00 -5.12 -6.08
N GLY A 179 -3.26 -4.49 -5.18
CA GLY A 179 -3.34 -4.73 -3.75
C GLY A 179 -3.79 -3.51 -2.97
N ASN A 180 -4.64 -3.75 -1.99
CA ASN A 180 -5.20 -2.70 -1.16
C ASN A 180 -5.04 -3.06 0.32
N PHE A 181 -4.44 -2.17 1.10
CA PHE A 181 -4.33 -2.30 2.55
C PHE A 181 -5.61 -1.77 3.19
N ARG A 182 -6.52 -2.65 3.55
CA ARG A 182 -7.79 -2.27 4.14
C ARG A 182 -7.57 -1.53 5.47
N TYR A 183 -8.09 -0.30 5.57
CA TYR A 183 -8.02 0.53 6.78
C TYR A 183 -6.58 0.88 7.22
N LEU A 184 -5.64 1.02 6.29
CA LEU A 184 -4.21 1.24 6.63
C LEU A 184 -4.02 2.47 7.55
N GLN A 185 -4.71 3.58 7.27
CA GLN A 185 -4.61 4.77 8.13
C GLN A 185 -5.04 4.46 9.57
N TRP A 186 -6.10 3.68 9.73
CA TRP A 186 -6.59 3.31 11.06
C TRP A 186 -5.60 2.39 11.76
N GLN A 187 -5.01 1.45 11.03
CA GLN A 187 -3.98 0.54 11.55
C GLN A 187 -2.73 1.34 11.99
N LEU A 188 -2.27 2.28 11.16
CA LEU A 188 -1.14 3.16 11.50
C LEU A 188 -1.42 3.95 12.79
N THR A 189 -2.60 4.54 12.90
CA THR A 189 -3.03 5.28 14.10
C THR A 189 -2.99 4.36 15.34
N SER A 190 -3.46 3.12 15.20
CA SER A 190 -3.48 2.14 16.29
C SER A 190 -2.06 1.71 16.68
N THR A 191 -1.17 1.57 15.71
CA THR A 191 0.25 1.25 15.95
C THR A 191 0.91 2.38 16.73
N ILE A 192 0.72 3.62 16.31
CA ILE A 192 1.28 4.80 17.00
C ILE A 192 0.74 4.90 18.44
N ALA A 193 -0.57 4.67 18.62
CA ALA A 193 -1.18 4.66 19.96
C ALA A 193 -0.59 3.56 20.84
N SER A 194 -0.33 2.40 20.28
CA SER A 194 0.27 1.26 20.98
C SER A 194 1.70 1.57 21.43
N ILE A 195 2.49 2.22 20.58
CA ILE A 195 3.85 2.67 20.90
C ILE A 195 3.81 3.74 22.02
N ALA A 196 2.89 4.71 21.91
CA ALA A 196 2.73 5.75 22.92
C ALA A 196 2.44 5.13 24.30
N LYS A 197 1.53 4.16 24.34
CA LYS A 197 1.18 3.44 25.57
C LYS A 197 2.39 2.70 26.13
N ALA A 198 3.17 2.02 25.30
CA ALA A 198 4.36 1.29 25.71
C ALA A 198 5.43 2.23 26.28
N GLN A 199 5.46 3.49 25.84
CA GLN A 199 6.40 4.50 26.32
C GLN A 199 5.82 5.38 27.45
N ASN A 200 4.65 5.04 27.99
CA ASN A 200 3.97 5.77 29.05
C ASN A 200 3.67 7.25 28.69
N LEU A 201 3.40 7.51 27.42
CA LEU A 201 3.03 8.84 26.96
C LEU A 201 1.51 9.04 27.08
N SER A 202 1.10 10.27 27.39
CA SER A 202 -0.31 10.59 27.65
C SER A 202 -1.18 10.54 26.38
N SER A 203 -0.58 10.69 25.22
CA SER A 203 -1.31 10.64 23.95
C SER A 203 -0.40 10.30 22.77
N SER A 204 -0.99 9.80 21.70
CA SER A 204 -0.26 9.56 20.44
C SER A 204 0.22 10.86 19.80
N ALA A 205 -0.49 11.97 20.02
CA ALA A 205 -0.08 13.28 19.50
C ALA A 205 1.27 13.73 20.07
N SER A 206 1.56 13.37 21.35
CA SER A 206 2.85 13.68 21.98
C SER A 206 3.99 12.86 21.38
N LEU A 207 3.65 11.68 20.83
CA LEU A 207 4.64 10.76 20.25
C LEU A 207 5.01 11.12 18.81
N LEU A 208 4.10 11.70 18.04
CA LEU A 208 4.29 11.87 16.60
C LEU A 208 5.57 12.63 16.23
N PRO A 209 5.91 13.77 16.87
CA PRO A 209 7.18 14.44 16.57
C PRO A 209 8.40 13.58 16.93
N ILE A 210 8.30 12.74 17.97
CA ILE A 210 9.39 11.85 18.38
C ILE A 210 9.59 10.76 17.31
N LEU A 211 8.49 10.18 16.79
CA LEU A 211 8.55 9.17 15.74
C LEU A 211 9.09 9.78 14.46
N HIS A 212 8.65 10.99 14.12
CA HIS A 212 9.14 11.73 12.95
C HIS A 212 10.67 11.87 13.03
N ALA A 213 11.17 12.35 14.16
CA ALA A 213 12.62 12.52 14.37
C ALA A 213 13.37 11.18 14.28
N LYS A 214 12.82 10.12 14.88
CA LYS A 214 13.45 8.79 14.84
C LYS A 214 13.50 8.22 13.43
N LEU A 215 12.43 8.37 12.66
CA LEU A 215 12.39 7.92 11.26
C LEU A 215 13.37 8.75 10.42
N ALA A 216 13.37 10.07 10.56
CA ALA A 216 14.30 10.94 9.86
C ALA A 216 15.75 10.53 10.15
N ASN A 217 16.09 10.29 11.43
CA ASN A 217 17.43 9.82 11.80
C ASN A 217 17.78 8.48 11.12
N SER A 218 16.88 7.50 11.17
CA SER A 218 17.11 6.17 10.56
C SER A 218 17.32 6.27 9.05
N ILE A 219 16.52 7.09 8.37
CA ILE A 219 16.66 7.35 6.92
C ILE A 219 18.02 8.00 6.64
N CYS A 220 18.40 8.99 7.44
CA CYS A 220 19.63 9.76 7.24
C CYS A 220 20.89 8.93 7.56
N GLU A 221 20.82 8.02 8.52
CA GLU A 221 21.89 7.06 8.78
C GLU A 221 22.11 6.16 7.55
N THR A 222 21.03 5.68 6.93
CA THR A 222 21.12 4.89 5.70
C THR A 222 21.70 5.73 4.56
N ALA A 223 21.21 6.95 4.39
CA ALA A 223 21.68 7.85 3.32
C ALA A 223 23.18 8.16 3.46
N THR A 224 23.65 8.48 4.66
CA THR A 224 25.05 8.80 4.86
C THR A 224 25.99 7.59 4.80
N THR A 225 25.48 6.42 5.15
CA THR A 225 26.26 5.18 5.11
C THR A 225 26.44 4.66 3.70
N PHE A 226 25.37 4.64 2.91
CA PHE A 226 25.34 3.91 1.64
C PHE A 226 25.30 4.82 0.40
N CYS A 227 24.77 6.05 0.51
CA CYS A 227 24.59 6.93 -0.65
C CYS A 227 25.77 7.87 -0.82
N ASN A 228 26.79 7.38 -1.48
CA ASN A 228 28.09 8.08 -1.63
C ASN A 228 28.42 8.34 -3.11
N GLY A 229 29.37 9.20 -3.35
CA GLY A 229 29.88 9.52 -4.70
C GLY A 229 28.75 10.09 -5.57
N THR A 230 28.46 9.43 -6.67
CA THR A 230 27.41 9.87 -7.60
C THR A 230 26.00 9.71 -7.02
N ASN A 231 25.86 8.89 -5.98
CA ASN A 231 24.59 8.63 -5.34
C ASN A 231 24.35 9.54 -4.11
N LEU A 232 25.25 10.49 -3.85
CA LEU A 232 25.15 11.37 -2.69
C LEU A 232 23.86 12.19 -2.75
N GLN A 233 23.04 12.09 -1.69
CA GLN A 233 21.73 12.77 -1.64
C GLN A 233 21.74 14.00 -0.73
N TYR A 234 22.54 13.98 0.32
CA TYR A 234 22.61 15.06 1.31
C TYR A 234 24.08 15.35 1.60
N ALA A 235 24.38 16.62 1.86
CA ALA A 235 25.76 17.04 2.17
C ALA A 235 26.33 16.34 3.42
N ASN A 236 25.47 16.05 4.39
CA ASN A 236 25.83 15.39 5.64
C ASN A 236 24.56 14.98 6.38
N GLN A 237 24.73 14.27 7.51
CA GLN A 237 23.64 13.78 8.38
C GLN A 237 22.71 14.94 8.81
N GLN A 238 23.27 16.05 9.26
CA GLN A 238 22.48 17.20 9.76
C GLN A 238 21.62 17.81 8.65
N ALA A 239 22.14 17.91 7.43
CA ALA A 239 21.39 18.44 6.28
C ALA A 239 20.20 17.54 5.95
N CYS A 240 20.41 16.23 6.02
CA CYS A 240 19.36 15.25 5.80
C CYS A 240 18.27 15.36 6.88
N GLU A 241 18.65 15.37 8.15
CA GLU A 241 17.71 15.46 9.28
C GLU A 241 16.90 16.76 9.22
N ASN A 242 17.56 17.88 8.88
CA ASN A 242 16.88 19.16 8.74
C ASN A 242 15.80 19.10 7.64
N HIS A 243 16.14 18.52 6.49
CA HIS A 243 15.19 18.37 5.39
C HIS A 243 14.01 17.49 5.79
N LEU A 244 14.29 16.30 6.31
CA LEU A 244 13.23 15.33 6.61
C LEU A 244 12.35 15.78 7.79
N PHE A 245 12.93 16.46 8.79
CA PHE A 245 12.15 16.83 9.97
C PHE A 245 11.39 18.15 9.78
N ASN A 246 11.97 19.13 9.06
CA ASN A 246 11.40 20.47 8.97
C ASN A 246 10.66 20.74 7.64
N GLU A 247 11.01 20.03 6.57
CA GLU A 247 10.50 20.33 5.22
C GLU A 247 9.64 19.21 4.66
N THR A 248 9.75 17.98 5.20
CA THR A 248 9.03 16.82 4.71
C THR A 248 7.95 16.43 5.73
N ARG A 249 6.70 16.27 5.28
CA ARG A 249 5.62 15.86 6.19
C ARG A 249 5.76 14.39 6.57
N PHE A 250 5.17 13.99 7.70
CA PHE A 250 5.23 12.61 8.19
C PHE A 250 4.57 11.62 7.20
N GLY A 251 3.37 11.94 6.75
CA GLY A 251 2.58 11.15 5.80
C GLY A 251 1.51 10.29 6.48
N ASP A 252 0.31 10.40 5.97
CA ASP A 252 -0.81 9.52 6.34
C ASP A 252 -0.66 8.16 5.64
N GLY A 253 -1.50 7.19 6.02
CA GLY A 253 -1.45 5.83 5.48
C GLY A 253 -1.61 5.75 3.96
N TRP A 254 -2.34 6.68 3.36
CA TRP A 254 -2.54 6.73 1.91
C TRP A 254 -1.42 7.49 1.18
N GLU A 255 -0.46 8.07 1.90
CA GLU A 255 0.62 8.90 1.34
C GLU A 255 1.98 8.16 1.31
N TRP A 256 1.99 6.86 1.42
CA TRP A 256 3.24 6.09 1.48
C TRP A 256 3.96 5.99 0.12
N GLY A 257 3.38 6.54 -0.93
CA GLY A 257 4.03 6.74 -2.23
C GLY A 257 4.19 8.21 -2.60
N MET A 258 4.05 9.14 -1.64
CA MET A 258 4.12 10.59 -1.87
C MET A 258 5.35 11.18 -1.16
N ASP A 259 5.56 12.50 -1.26
CA ASP A 259 6.71 13.18 -0.67
C ASP A 259 6.57 13.25 0.85
N THR A 260 6.82 12.13 1.51
CA THR A 260 6.66 11.95 2.97
C THR A 260 7.84 11.18 3.57
N VAL A 261 8.00 11.32 4.88
CA VAL A 261 8.94 10.51 5.66
C VAL A 261 8.48 9.03 5.66
N SER A 262 7.17 8.79 5.68
CA SER A 262 6.61 7.43 5.62
C SER A 262 6.97 6.71 4.31
N CYS A 263 6.97 7.43 3.17
CA CYS A 263 7.43 6.85 1.90
C CYS A 263 8.91 6.47 1.98
N ARG A 264 9.75 7.40 2.42
CA ARG A 264 11.20 7.17 2.51
C ARG A 264 11.54 6.05 3.50
N MET A 265 10.74 5.89 4.58
CA MET A 265 10.87 4.78 5.52
C MET A 265 10.74 3.43 4.81
N ASN A 266 9.86 3.33 3.82
CA ASN A 266 9.67 2.09 3.04
C ASN A 266 10.89 1.78 2.18
N MET A 267 11.66 2.79 1.78
CA MET A 267 12.83 2.63 0.90
C MET A 267 14.08 2.19 1.68
N VAL A 268 14.14 2.48 2.98
CA VAL A 268 15.33 2.18 3.83
C VAL A 268 15.67 0.68 3.87
N PRO A 269 14.71 -0.24 4.02
CA PRO A 269 15.04 -1.67 4.04
C PRO A 269 15.42 -2.26 2.66
N LEU A 270 15.23 -1.50 1.58
CA LEU A 270 15.53 -1.96 0.21
C LEU A 270 17.03 -1.81 -0.07
N ARG A 271 17.48 -2.23 -1.24
CA ARG A 271 18.91 -2.14 -1.59
C ARG A 271 19.36 -0.68 -1.64
N PRO A 272 20.21 -0.23 -0.70
CA PRO A 272 20.54 1.20 -0.60
C PRO A 272 21.21 1.76 -1.87
N ASP A 273 22.04 0.96 -2.54
CA ASP A 273 22.75 1.38 -3.75
C ASP A 273 21.80 1.72 -4.90
N VAL A 274 20.60 1.13 -4.93
CA VAL A 274 19.59 1.37 -5.97
C VAL A 274 18.61 2.49 -5.55
N HIS A 275 18.30 2.56 -4.25
CA HIS A 275 17.21 3.41 -3.76
C HIS A 275 17.68 4.72 -3.12
N CYS A 276 18.94 5.12 -3.32
CA CYS A 276 19.47 6.37 -2.77
C CYS A 276 18.62 7.59 -3.16
N GLU A 277 18.23 7.72 -4.43
CA GLU A 277 17.41 8.88 -4.86
C GLU A 277 16.03 8.88 -4.21
N HIS A 278 15.48 7.70 -3.91
CA HIS A 278 14.14 7.57 -3.32
C HIS A 278 14.10 8.09 -1.88
N ILE A 279 15.24 7.98 -1.14
CA ILE A 279 15.33 8.55 0.21
C ILE A 279 15.89 9.98 0.20
N GLY A 280 16.31 10.46 -0.97
CA GLY A 280 16.84 11.80 -1.16
C GLY A 280 15.77 12.90 -1.17
N PRO A 281 16.19 14.17 -1.26
CA PRO A 281 15.25 15.29 -1.25
C PRO A 281 14.34 15.33 -2.47
N SER A 282 14.77 14.78 -3.61
CA SER A 282 13.93 14.71 -4.82
C SER A 282 12.88 13.59 -4.77
N GLY A 283 13.05 12.61 -3.87
CA GLY A 283 12.19 11.44 -3.80
C GLY A 283 12.35 10.45 -4.96
N GLY A 284 13.23 10.75 -5.94
CA GLY A 284 13.61 9.85 -7.02
C GLY A 284 12.48 9.27 -7.86
N GLY A 285 11.36 9.98 -7.97
CA GLY A 285 10.18 9.49 -8.68
C GLY A 285 9.32 8.51 -7.89
N MET A 286 9.79 8.04 -6.74
CA MET A 286 9.03 7.11 -5.89
C MET A 286 8.36 7.83 -4.71
N CYS A 287 9.05 8.81 -4.12
CA CYS A 287 8.52 9.57 -2.98
C CYS A 287 8.27 11.03 -3.42
N VAL A 288 7.28 11.22 -4.30
CA VAL A 288 6.98 12.52 -4.92
C VAL A 288 5.48 12.79 -4.93
N ASP A 289 5.09 14.07 -4.90
CA ASP A 289 3.68 14.51 -4.89
C ASP A 289 3.17 14.71 -6.34
N ASP A 290 3.14 13.62 -7.11
CA ASP A 290 2.69 13.64 -8.51
C ASP A 290 1.35 12.92 -8.72
N ARG A 291 0.73 12.41 -7.65
CA ARG A 291 -0.51 11.64 -7.72
C ARG A 291 -1.69 12.47 -7.22
N THR A 292 -2.83 12.31 -7.89
CA THR A 292 -4.10 12.90 -7.45
C THR A 292 -5.15 11.80 -7.38
N TYR A 293 -6.19 12.03 -6.61
CA TYR A 293 -7.29 11.05 -6.47
C TYR A 293 -7.88 10.69 -7.85
N VAL A 294 -8.21 11.72 -8.64
CA VAL A 294 -8.82 11.50 -9.97
C VAL A 294 -7.80 10.82 -10.91
N GLY A 295 -6.55 11.28 -10.87
CA GLY A 295 -5.49 10.68 -11.70
C GLY A 295 -5.32 9.17 -11.43
N ASN A 296 -5.31 8.80 -10.16
CA ASN A 296 -5.21 7.37 -9.78
C ASN A 296 -6.40 6.54 -10.26
N LEU A 297 -7.61 7.14 -10.27
CA LEU A 297 -8.80 6.42 -10.74
C LEU A 297 -8.83 6.27 -12.27
N GLU A 298 -8.29 7.26 -12.99
CA GLU A 298 -8.34 7.30 -14.46
C GLU A 298 -7.12 6.64 -15.10
N GLU A 299 -6.10 6.30 -14.34
CA GLU A 299 -4.88 5.73 -14.88
C GLU A 299 -5.09 4.29 -15.37
N GLU A 300 -4.86 4.05 -16.65
CA GLU A 300 -4.89 2.72 -17.26
C GLU A 300 -3.52 2.07 -17.11
N TYR A 301 -3.23 1.53 -15.94
CA TYR A 301 -1.93 0.93 -15.63
C TYR A 301 -1.82 -0.51 -16.13
N PHE A 302 -2.88 -1.29 -15.94
CA PHE A 302 -2.86 -2.73 -16.26
C PHE A 302 -3.17 -2.96 -17.74
N VAL A 303 -2.57 -3.99 -18.32
CA VAL A 303 -2.77 -4.32 -19.75
C VAL A 303 -3.85 -5.39 -19.89
N ASN A 304 -4.61 -5.32 -20.98
CA ASN A 304 -5.64 -6.30 -21.34
C ASN A 304 -6.77 -6.43 -20.30
N THR A 305 -7.07 -5.34 -19.59
CA THR A 305 -8.15 -5.30 -18.58
C THR A 305 -8.21 -6.59 -17.73
N PRO A 306 -7.12 -6.92 -17.02
CA PRO A 306 -6.92 -8.28 -16.50
C PRO A 306 -7.96 -8.74 -15.48
N PHE A 307 -8.63 -7.81 -14.81
CA PHE A 307 -9.55 -8.13 -13.73
C PHE A 307 -11.02 -8.03 -14.13
N LEU A 308 -11.30 -7.82 -15.43
CA LEU A 308 -12.67 -7.86 -15.94
C LEU A 308 -13.04 -9.29 -16.37
N ALA A 309 -14.29 -9.64 -16.18
CA ALA A 309 -14.80 -10.92 -16.66
C ALA A 309 -14.68 -10.98 -18.19
N PRO A 310 -14.39 -12.16 -18.76
CA PRO A 310 -14.30 -12.29 -20.23
C PRO A 310 -15.56 -11.76 -20.91
N GLY A 311 -15.36 -11.04 -22.00
CA GLY A 311 -16.43 -10.44 -22.79
C GLY A 311 -16.83 -9.03 -22.34
N LEU A 312 -16.21 -8.51 -21.28
CA LEU A 312 -16.44 -7.12 -20.84
C LEU A 312 -15.35 -6.17 -21.34
N GLU A 313 -14.31 -6.69 -21.96
CA GLU A 313 -13.19 -5.91 -22.44
C GLU A 313 -13.68 -4.91 -23.52
N GLY A 314 -13.39 -3.66 -23.30
CA GLY A 314 -13.76 -2.57 -24.22
C GLY A 314 -15.16 -2.01 -24.04
N GLY A 315 -15.87 -2.42 -23.01
CA GLY A 315 -17.23 -1.94 -22.77
C GLY A 315 -17.36 -0.77 -21.81
N VAL A 316 -16.27 -0.26 -21.29
CA VAL A 316 -16.33 0.75 -20.22
C VAL A 316 -15.51 1.98 -20.64
N HIS A 317 -16.15 2.92 -21.33
CA HIS A 317 -15.59 4.24 -21.61
C HIS A 317 -16.62 5.32 -21.30
#